data_a6377450a6693627282999994dc3e537
#
_entry.id   a6377450a6693627282999994dc3e537
#
_cell.length_a   1.000
_cell.length_b   1.000
_cell.length_c   1.000
_cell.angle_alpha   90.00
_cell.angle_beta   90.00
_cell.angle_gamma   90.00
#
_symmetry.space_group_name_H-M   'P 1'
#
loop_
_entity.id
_entity.type
_entity.pdbx_description
1 polymer ?
#
loop_
_entity_poly.entity_id
_entity_poly.type
_entity_poly.pdbx_seq_one_letter_code
_entity_poly.pdbx_strand_id
1 'polypeptide(L)'
;MKEFYKKILKILFVFIASINSASSEEVVKIGLLVPLSGESSYIGQSIIQSVRLGINKINNDRLLVVPRDTKSDQSTTLKVVDELYSEGTKIFIGPVFNKNLKELDKFQDATFLSFTNKVLGNPNNVISSGINAKSQFDAIKKYLEMND
;
A
#
# COMPACT_ATOMS: atom_id res chain seq x y z
N MET A 1 -15.61 13.42 57.14
CA MET A 1 -15.39 12.23 56.29
C MET A 1 -15.98 12.38 54.87
N LYS A 2 -17.26 12.75 54.69
CA LYS A 2 -17.87 12.88 53.34
C LYS A 2 -17.17 13.86 52.38
N GLU A 3 -16.68 15.00 52.90
CA GLU A 3 -15.96 16.00 52.07
C GLU A 3 -14.56 15.52 51.66
N PHE A 4 -13.92 14.70 52.46
CA PHE A 4 -12.61 14.11 52.12
C PHE A 4 -12.74 13.09 50.97
N TYR A 5 -13.77 12.25 51.03
CA TYR A 5 -14.05 11.28 49.92
C TYR A 5 -14.41 12.00 48.58
N LYS A 6 -15.15 13.13 48.64
CA LYS A 6 -15.47 13.91 47.46
C LYS A 6 -14.21 14.51 46.81
N LYS A 7 -13.24 14.97 47.60
CA LYS A 7 -11.96 15.48 47.09
C LYS A 7 -11.13 14.37 46.44
N ILE A 8 -11.03 13.20 47.08
CA ILE A 8 -10.32 12.05 46.54
C ILE A 8 -10.97 11.57 45.23
N LEU A 9 -12.29 11.49 45.17
CA LEU A 9 -13.04 11.09 43.98
C LEU A 9 -12.83 12.05 42.81
N LYS A 10 -12.77 13.36 43.06
CA LYS A 10 -12.44 14.37 42.02
C LYS A 10 -11.01 14.24 41.52
N ILE A 11 -10.03 14.01 42.38
CA ILE A 11 -8.63 13.80 41.99
C ILE A 11 -8.50 12.52 41.16
N LEU A 12 -9.16 11.42 41.57
CA LEU A 12 -9.18 10.16 40.84
C LEU A 12 -9.82 10.32 39.44
N PHE A 13 -10.90 11.09 39.32
CA PHE A 13 -11.58 11.36 38.05
C PHE A 13 -10.71 12.17 37.10
N VAL A 14 -9.97 13.17 37.61
CA VAL A 14 -9.00 13.96 36.80
C VAL A 14 -7.85 13.08 36.35
N PHE A 15 -7.36 12.16 37.17
CA PHE A 15 -6.27 11.26 36.84
C PHE A 15 -6.68 10.25 35.75
N ILE A 16 -7.90 9.72 35.81
CA ILE A 16 -8.46 8.82 34.77
C ILE A 16 -8.67 9.56 33.44
N ALA A 17 -9.09 10.84 33.46
CA ALA A 17 -9.28 11.64 32.26
C ALA A 17 -7.94 11.96 31.53
N SER A 18 -6.81 11.96 32.26
CA SER A 18 -5.47 12.24 31.69
C SER A 18 -4.85 11.04 30.96
N ILE A 19 -5.38 9.83 31.11
CA ILE A 19 -4.80 8.61 30.52
C ILE A 19 -5.20 8.41 29.03
N ASN A 20 -6.18 9.14 28.52
CA ASN A 20 -6.72 8.95 27.17
C ASN A 20 -6.03 9.74 26.05
N SER A 21 -4.87 10.33 26.28
CA SER A 21 -4.14 11.13 25.26
C SER A 21 -2.86 10.45 24.76
N ALA A 22 -2.76 9.13 24.83
CA ALA A 22 -1.78 8.41 24.02
C ALA A 22 -2.30 8.41 22.57
N SER A 23 -1.97 9.45 21.80
CA SER A 23 -2.11 9.42 20.36
C SER A 23 -1.21 8.30 19.84
N SER A 24 -1.79 7.14 19.59
CA SER A 24 -1.14 6.08 18.83
C SER A 24 -0.84 6.67 17.45
N GLU A 25 0.42 6.94 17.16
CA GLU A 25 0.81 7.31 15.80
C GLU A 25 0.38 6.19 14.87
N GLU A 26 -0.50 6.51 13.92
CA GLU A 26 -1.08 5.54 13.01
C GLU A 26 0.00 5.02 12.05
N VAL A 27 0.26 3.71 12.11
CA VAL A 27 1.18 3.03 11.19
C VAL A 27 0.46 2.80 9.87
N VAL A 28 1.00 3.33 8.78
CA VAL A 28 0.50 3.12 7.43
C VAL A 28 1.03 1.79 6.90
N LYS A 29 0.16 0.79 6.80
CA LYS A 29 0.49 -0.50 6.18
C LYS A 29 0.36 -0.41 4.67
N ILE A 30 1.39 -0.87 3.95
CA ILE A 30 1.44 -0.97 2.49
C ILE A 30 1.60 -2.44 2.12
N GLY A 31 0.63 -3.01 1.44
CA GLY A 31 0.72 -4.37 0.90
C GLY A 31 1.62 -4.39 -0.34
N LEU A 32 2.62 -5.24 -0.36
CA LEU A 32 3.49 -5.42 -1.53
C LEU A 32 3.18 -6.75 -2.22
N LEU A 33 2.50 -6.67 -3.37
CA LEU A 33 1.97 -7.81 -4.11
C LEU A 33 2.92 -8.20 -5.25
N VAL A 34 3.79 -9.17 -4.99
CA VAL A 34 4.86 -9.57 -5.92
C VAL A 34 4.96 -11.09 -6.03
N PRO A 35 5.41 -11.64 -7.18
CA PRO A 35 5.70 -13.07 -7.28
C PRO A 35 6.98 -13.38 -6.50
N LEU A 36 6.90 -14.17 -5.45
CA LEU A 36 8.05 -14.59 -4.65
C LEU A 36 8.44 -16.04 -4.90
N SER A 37 7.58 -16.78 -5.60
CA SER A 37 7.81 -18.17 -6.01
C SER A 37 7.56 -18.36 -7.51
N GLY A 38 8.03 -19.49 -8.06
CA GLY A 38 7.91 -19.83 -9.48
C GLY A 38 8.91 -19.05 -10.36
N GLU A 39 8.70 -19.14 -11.67
CA GLU A 39 9.61 -18.60 -12.70
C GLU A 39 9.83 -17.09 -12.60
N SER A 40 8.83 -16.35 -12.15
CA SER A 40 8.90 -14.88 -12.04
C SER A 40 9.43 -14.39 -10.70
N SER A 41 9.91 -15.27 -9.81
CA SER A 41 10.35 -14.91 -8.47
C SER A 41 11.49 -13.88 -8.45
N TYR A 42 12.37 -13.89 -9.44
CA TYR A 42 13.45 -12.92 -9.59
C TYR A 42 12.95 -11.47 -9.75
N ILE A 43 11.78 -11.29 -10.41
CA ILE A 43 11.14 -9.97 -10.54
C ILE A 43 10.67 -9.50 -9.16
N GLY A 44 10.01 -10.37 -8.40
CA GLY A 44 9.54 -10.06 -7.06
C GLY A 44 10.68 -9.69 -6.11
N GLN A 45 11.78 -10.43 -6.16
CA GLN A 45 12.98 -10.14 -5.35
C GLN A 45 13.57 -8.76 -5.69
N SER A 46 13.68 -8.42 -6.99
CA SER A 46 14.18 -7.12 -7.43
C SER A 46 13.29 -5.97 -6.96
N ILE A 47 11.97 -6.15 -7.01
CA ILE A 47 11.01 -5.15 -6.53
C ILE A 47 11.12 -4.97 -5.00
N ILE A 48 11.22 -6.06 -4.23
CA ILE A 48 11.42 -5.98 -2.78
C ILE A 48 12.66 -5.16 -2.45
N GLN A 49 13.79 -5.42 -3.12
CA GLN A 49 15.02 -4.66 -2.89
C GLN A 49 14.84 -3.18 -3.22
N SER A 50 14.18 -2.85 -4.34
CA SER A 50 13.92 -1.49 -4.75
C SER A 50 13.01 -0.74 -3.76
N VAL A 51 11.94 -1.39 -3.31
CA VAL A 51 11.02 -0.84 -2.31
C VAL A 51 11.74 -0.61 -0.98
N ARG A 52 12.57 -1.57 -0.54
CA ARG A 52 13.38 -1.44 0.68
C ARG A 52 14.31 -0.23 0.62
N LEU A 53 15.00 -0.02 -0.52
CA LEU A 53 15.84 1.16 -0.72
C LEU A 53 15.04 2.47 -0.65
N GLY A 54 13.85 2.49 -1.26
CA GLY A 54 12.93 3.62 -1.20
C GLY A 54 12.48 3.94 0.22
N ILE A 55 12.05 2.94 0.99
CA ILE A 55 11.62 3.10 2.38
C ILE A 55 12.76 3.58 3.27
N ASN A 56 13.95 3.00 3.11
CA ASN A 56 15.14 3.44 3.86
C ASN A 56 15.48 4.91 3.58
N LYS A 57 15.31 5.36 2.31
CA LYS A 57 15.54 6.77 1.95
C LYS A 57 14.49 7.71 2.54
N ILE A 58 13.24 7.27 2.64
CA ILE A 58 12.14 8.03 3.27
C ILE A 58 12.39 8.17 4.79
N ASN A 59 12.99 7.16 5.41
CA ASN A 59 13.33 7.12 6.84
C ASN A 59 12.15 7.50 7.75
N ASN A 60 11.02 6.84 7.54
CA ASN A 60 9.79 7.06 8.31
C ASN A 60 9.29 5.74 8.91
N ASP A 61 9.42 5.61 10.23
CA ASP A 61 9.09 4.40 10.99
C ASP A 61 7.58 4.08 10.99
N ARG A 62 6.75 5.02 10.53
CA ARG A 62 5.30 4.80 10.38
C ARG A 62 4.90 4.07 9.10
N LEU A 63 5.85 3.80 8.19
CA LEU A 63 5.59 3.05 6.98
C LEU A 63 5.98 1.58 7.17
N LEU A 64 4.98 0.70 7.12
CA LEU A 64 5.19 -0.75 7.20
C LEU A 64 4.84 -1.39 5.85
N VAL A 65 5.85 -1.91 5.14
CA VAL A 65 5.64 -2.67 3.91
C VAL A 65 5.52 -4.16 4.23
N VAL A 66 4.43 -4.76 3.78
CA VAL A 66 4.10 -6.17 4.03
C VAL A 66 4.10 -6.94 2.70
N PRO A 67 5.19 -7.65 2.35
CA PRO A 67 5.24 -8.43 1.12
C PRO A 67 4.35 -9.66 1.20
N ARG A 68 3.72 -9.98 0.06
CA ARG A 68 2.90 -11.19 -0.14
C ARG A 68 3.20 -11.81 -1.49
N ASP A 69 3.30 -13.13 -1.49
CA ASP A 69 3.53 -13.90 -2.72
C ASP A 69 2.23 -14.04 -3.52
N THR A 70 2.21 -13.46 -4.71
CA THR A 70 1.08 -13.59 -5.65
C THR A 70 1.17 -14.84 -6.51
N LYS A 71 2.30 -15.56 -6.50
CA LYS A 71 2.60 -16.70 -7.38
C LYS A 71 2.35 -16.46 -8.87
N SER A 72 2.32 -15.18 -9.28
CA SER A 72 1.88 -14.78 -10.63
C SER A 72 0.46 -15.26 -10.99
N ASP A 73 -0.37 -15.56 -10.00
CA ASP A 73 -1.70 -16.14 -10.14
C ASP A 73 -2.77 -15.18 -9.60
N GLN A 74 -3.90 -15.07 -10.32
CA GLN A 74 -4.97 -14.15 -9.95
C GLN A 74 -5.68 -14.58 -8.66
N SER A 75 -6.01 -15.84 -8.51
CA SER A 75 -6.75 -16.32 -7.34
C SER A 75 -5.93 -16.15 -6.07
N THR A 76 -4.64 -16.44 -6.13
CA THR A 76 -3.69 -16.21 -5.04
C THR A 76 -3.56 -14.71 -4.75
N THR A 77 -3.51 -13.85 -5.78
CA THR A 77 -3.46 -12.40 -5.60
C THR A 77 -4.69 -11.89 -4.87
N LEU A 78 -5.89 -12.30 -5.28
CA LEU A 78 -7.13 -11.89 -4.61
C LEU A 78 -7.18 -12.35 -3.16
N LYS A 79 -6.74 -13.57 -2.87
CA LYS A 79 -6.68 -14.12 -1.52
C LYS A 79 -5.78 -13.30 -0.60
N VAL A 80 -4.54 -13.01 -1.03
CA VAL A 80 -3.59 -12.25 -0.20
C VAL A 80 -3.98 -10.77 -0.06
N VAL A 81 -4.68 -10.21 -1.04
CA VAL A 81 -5.28 -8.87 -0.92
C VAL A 81 -6.39 -8.87 0.10
N ASP A 82 -7.30 -9.85 0.07
CA ASP A 82 -8.41 -9.98 1.01
C ASP A 82 -7.94 -10.12 2.46
N GLU A 83 -6.89 -10.92 2.68
CA GLU A 83 -6.23 -11.06 3.98
C GLU A 83 -5.72 -9.70 4.49
N LEU A 84 -4.90 -9.00 3.71
CA LEU A 84 -4.34 -7.71 4.10
C LEU A 84 -5.40 -6.61 4.23
N TYR A 85 -6.40 -6.61 3.35
CA TYR A 85 -7.52 -5.67 3.37
C TYR A 85 -8.36 -5.82 4.65
N SER A 86 -8.61 -7.06 5.07
CA SER A 86 -9.31 -7.37 6.31
C SER A 86 -8.51 -6.92 7.55
N GLU A 87 -7.18 -6.85 7.46
CA GLU A 87 -6.30 -6.30 8.47
C GLU A 87 -6.21 -4.75 8.43
N GLY A 88 -6.98 -4.09 7.55
CA GLY A 88 -7.04 -2.64 7.43
C GLY A 88 -6.07 -2.04 6.41
N THR A 89 -5.33 -2.84 5.63
CA THR A 89 -4.46 -2.33 4.57
C THR A 89 -5.29 -1.79 3.41
N LYS A 90 -5.04 -0.54 3.00
CA LYS A 90 -5.76 0.15 1.91
C LYS A 90 -4.85 0.58 0.76
N ILE A 91 -3.56 0.52 0.95
CA ILE A 91 -2.56 0.90 -0.06
C ILE A 91 -1.77 -0.34 -0.47
N PHE A 92 -1.72 -0.60 -1.76
CA PHE A 92 -1.01 -1.75 -2.31
C PHE A 92 -0.05 -1.32 -3.41
N ILE A 93 1.17 -1.86 -3.39
CA ILE A 93 2.14 -1.80 -4.48
C ILE A 93 2.12 -3.14 -5.20
N GLY A 94 1.84 -3.14 -6.48
CA GLY A 94 1.51 -4.33 -7.27
C GLY A 94 0.01 -4.42 -7.56
N PRO A 95 -0.43 -5.55 -8.14
CA PRO A 95 0.37 -6.66 -8.63
C PRO A 95 1.23 -6.29 -9.84
N VAL A 96 2.18 -7.19 -10.17
CA VAL A 96 3.13 -6.97 -11.27
C VAL A 96 2.47 -7.18 -12.62
N PHE A 97 1.69 -8.24 -12.75
CA PHE A 97 1.13 -8.66 -14.03
C PHE A 97 -0.33 -8.23 -14.21
N ASN A 98 -0.63 -7.75 -15.42
CA ASN A 98 -1.97 -7.31 -15.79
C ASN A 98 -3.07 -8.38 -15.58
N LYS A 99 -2.77 -9.66 -15.80
CA LYS A 99 -3.73 -10.73 -15.57
C LYS A 99 -4.24 -10.81 -14.12
N ASN A 100 -3.47 -10.29 -13.17
CA ASN A 100 -3.78 -10.31 -11.74
C ASN A 100 -4.59 -9.09 -11.28
N LEU A 101 -4.98 -8.18 -12.19
CA LEU A 101 -5.75 -6.97 -11.86
C LEU A 101 -7.26 -7.21 -11.79
N LYS A 102 -7.75 -8.30 -12.35
CA LYS A 102 -9.18 -8.56 -12.40
C LYS A 102 -9.78 -8.61 -11.00
N GLU A 103 -10.98 -8.07 -10.84
CA GLU A 103 -11.77 -8.06 -9.61
C GLU A 103 -11.13 -7.29 -8.42
N LEU A 104 -10.06 -6.49 -8.64
CA LEU A 104 -9.52 -5.64 -7.59
C LEU A 104 -10.46 -4.50 -7.22
N ASP A 105 -11.40 -4.12 -8.08
CA ASP A 105 -12.44 -3.12 -7.86
C ASP A 105 -13.44 -3.49 -6.75
N LYS A 106 -13.51 -4.75 -6.36
CA LYS A 106 -14.30 -5.18 -5.19
C LYS A 106 -13.76 -4.60 -3.87
N PHE A 107 -12.50 -4.21 -3.80
CA PHE A 107 -11.86 -3.54 -2.66
C PHE A 107 -11.96 -2.02 -2.84
N GLN A 108 -13.18 -1.46 -2.70
CA GLN A 108 -13.56 -0.12 -3.14
C GLN A 108 -12.74 1.04 -2.56
N ASP A 109 -12.31 0.92 -1.30
CA ASP A 109 -11.51 1.94 -0.60
C ASP A 109 -10.01 1.60 -0.58
N ALA A 110 -9.57 0.62 -1.37
CA ALA A 110 -8.17 0.32 -1.58
C ALA A 110 -7.64 0.91 -2.89
N THR A 111 -6.37 1.31 -2.88
CA THR A 111 -5.65 1.80 -4.07
C THR A 111 -4.50 0.87 -4.40
N PHE A 112 -4.38 0.49 -5.66
CA PHE A 112 -3.34 -0.39 -6.17
C PHE A 112 -2.42 0.36 -7.13
N LEU A 113 -1.13 0.48 -6.80
CA LEU A 113 -0.10 0.97 -7.71
C LEU A 113 0.53 -0.22 -8.44
N SER A 114 0.00 -0.57 -9.60
CA SER A 114 0.44 -1.73 -10.37
C SER A 114 1.60 -1.40 -11.31
N PHE A 115 2.54 -2.33 -11.48
CA PHE A 115 3.64 -2.22 -12.42
C PHE A 115 3.24 -2.54 -13.88
N THR A 116 1.97 -2.80 -14.15
CA THR A 116 1.49 -3.05 -15.51
C THR A 116 1.68 -1.84 -16.42
N ASN A 117 1.97 -2.11 -17.69
CA ASN A 117 1.97 -1.10 -18.76
C ASN A 117 0.61 -0.96 -19.46
N LYS A 118 -0.38 -1.80 -19.12
CA LYS A 118 -1.73 -1.69 -19.65
C LYS A 118 -2.50 -0.60 -18.92
N VAL A 119 -3.09 0.31 -19.68
CA VAL A 119 -3.86 1.45 -19.14
C VAL A 119 -5.37 1.25 -19.31
N LEU A 120 -5.78 0.64 -20.43
CA LEU A 120 -7.20 0.47 -20.76
C LEU A 120 -7.80 -0.79 -20.11
N GLY A 121 -9.02 -0.63 -19.57
CA GLY A 121 -9.78 -1.74 -18.98
C GLY A 121 -9.26 -2.23 -17.64
N ASN A 122 -8.48 -1.42 -16.94
CA ASN A 122 -8.11 -1.70 -15.56
C ASN A 122 -9.25 -1.30 -14.60
N PRO A 123 -9.35 -1.94 -13.43
CA PRO A 123 -10.23 -1.47 -12.37
C PRO A 123 -9.95 -0.01 -11.98
N ASN A 124 -10.99 0.72 -11.57
CA ASN A 124 -10.91 2.17 -11.29
C ASN A 124 -9.96 2.53 -10.13
N ASN A 125 -9.72 1.60 -9.22
CA ASN A 125 -8.83 1.74 -8.08
C ASN A 125 -7.38 1.28 -8.37
N VAL A 126 -7.05 1.02 -9.65
CA VAL A 126 -5.71 0.62 -10.11
C VAL A 126 -5.04 1.75 -10.87
N ILE A 127 -3.91 2.20 -10.36
CA ILE A 127 -3.00 3.15 -11.00
C ILE A 127 -1.89 2.35 -11.68
N SER A 128 -1.78 2.47 -13.02
CA SER A 128 -0.72 1.83 -13.79
C SER A 128 0.54 2.69 -13.79
N SER A 129 1.65 2.17 -13.26
CA SER A 129 2.95 2.86 -13.19
C SER A 129 3.95 2.38 -14.24
N GLY A 130 3.61 1.34 -15.01
CA GLY A 130 4.48 0.83 -16.07
C GLY A 130 4.57 1.77 -17.29
N ILE A 131 5.71 1.72 -17.97
CA ILE A 131 5.93 2.47 -19.22
C ILE A 131 5.03 1.86 -20.32
N ASN A 132 4.11 2.66 -20.84
CA ASN A 132 3.19 2.27 -21.89
C ASN A 132 3.44 3.04 -23.20
N ALA A 133 2.81 2.59 -24.30
CA ALA A 133 3.01 3.18 -25.63
C ALA A 133 2.68 4.69 -25.65
N LYS A 134 1.64 5.12 -24.91
CA LYS A 134 1.27 6.53 -24.83
C LYS A 134 2.38 7.36 -24.16
N SER A 135 2.87 6.90 -23.00
CA SER A 135 3.94 7.63 -22.29
C SER A 135 5.24 7.69 -23.09
N GLN A 136 5.57 6.65 -23.87
CA GLN A 136 6.72 6.66 -24.78
C GLN A 136 6.52 7.66 -25.91
N PHE A 137 5.33 7.66 -26.53
CA PHE A 137 5.01 8.60 -27.60
C PHE A 137 5.04 10.06 -27.11
N ASP A 138 4.44 10.33 -25.94
CA ASP A 138 4.44 11.67 -25.35
C ASP A 138 5.87 12.15 -25.03
N ALA A 139 6.75 11.25 -24.56
CA ALA A 139 8.15 11.56 -24.30
C ALA A 139 8.92 11.90 -25.59
N ILE A 140 8.71 11.12 -26.66
CA ILE A 140 9.32 11.38 -27.98
C ILE A 140 8.83 12.73 -28.53
N LYS A 141 7.53 12.99 -28.50
CA LYS A 141 6.94 14.25 -28.94
C LYS A 141 7.55 15.44 -28.21
N LYS A 142 7.61 15.37 -26.88
CA LYS A 142 8.21 16.41 -26.05
C LYS A 142 9.69 16.66 -26.39
N TYR A 143 10.44 15.58 -26.64
CA TYR A 143 11.85 15.69 -27.04
C TYR A 143 12.01 16.43 -28.37
N LEU A 144 11.18 16.13 -29.36
CA LEU A 144 11.18 16.81 -30.65
C LEU A 144 10.83 18.29 -30.50
N GLU A 145 9.79 18.62 -29.76
CA GLU A 145 9.35 20.00 -29.48
C GLU A 145 10.42 20.86 -28.75
N MET A 146 11.33 20.23 -28.02
CA MET A 146 12.41 20.92 -27.30
C MET A 146 13.68 21.15 -28.16
N ASN A 147 13.79 20.45 -29.30
CA ASN A 147 15.00 20.49 -30.18
C ASN A 147 14.71 21.01 -31.59
N ASP A 148 13.49 21.53 -31.84
CA ASP A 148 13.14 22.37 -32.99
C ASP A 148 13.33 23.85 -32.63
#